data_cb7baea800c8c196d85f769205c90407
#
_entry.id   cb7baea800c8c196d85f769205c90407
#
_cell.length_a   1.000
_cell.length_b   1.000
_cell.length_c   1.000
_cell.angle_alpha   90.00
_cell.angle_beta   90.00
_cell.angle_gamma   90.00
#
_symmetry.space_group_name_H-M   'P 1'
#
loop_
_entity.id
_entity.type
_entity.pdbx_description
1 polymer ?
#
loop_
_entity_poly.entity_id
_entity_poly.type
_entity_poly.pdbx_seq_one_letter_code
_entity_poly.pdbx_strand_id
1 'polypeptide(L)'
;GMMKTILMMGCALALLFAAVPQPVMAANSQMNLTVGTTNDAKAGDTVTVRLVGSNNPGLSTFAARLAYDDSDLEYVGTTWANTISSDSGNIELVSPVTENNQQALNLSAILNKTYSQNETIATVTFKAKNAYTTMPVTLTVREVTDASYNPVTVTTVVDASAGQTQSQ
;
A
#
# COMPACT_ATOMS: atom_id res chain seq x y z
N GLY A 1 -1.02 -13.83 -63.83
CA GLY A 1 -1.92 -12.87 -64.28
C GLY A 1 -2.11 -11.68 -63.36
N MET A 2 -2.98 -10.81 -63.74
CA MET A 2 -3.29 -9.61 -62.96
C MET A 2 -3.75 -9.87 -61.54
N MET A 3 -4.48 -10.96 -61.29
CA MET A 3 -4.94 -11.33 -59.96
C MET A 3 -3.80 -11.66 -59.00
N LYS A 4 -2.73 -12.34 -59.47
CA LYS A 4 -1.56 -12.65 -58.63
C LYS A 4 -0.80 -11.40 -58.22
N THR A 5 -0.69 -10.40 -59.08
CA THR A 5 -0.01 -9.14 -58.80
C THR A 5 -0.79 -8.31 -57.75
N ILE A 6 -2.10 -8.28 -57.83
CA ILE A 6 -2.95 -7.57 -56.87
C ILE A 6 -2.89 -8.26 -55.50
N LEU A 7 -2.85 -9.60 -55.47
CA LEU A 7 -2.74 -10.33 -54.23
C LEU A 7 -1.38 -10.07 -53.51
N MET A 8 -0.30 -9.95 -54.27
CA MET A 8 1.02 -9.63 -53.72
C MET A 8 1.07 -8.20 -53.18
N MET A 9 0.43 -7.24 -53.83
CA MET A 9 0.33 -5.87 -53.34
C MET A 9 -0.50 -5.78 -52.04
N GLY A 10 -1.58 -6.56 -51.95
CA GLY A 10 -2.38 -6.62 -50.74
C GLY A 10 -1.62 -7.19 -49.54
N CYS A 11 -0.82 -8.23 -49.74
CA CYS A 11 0.03 -8.80 -48.69
C CYS A 11 1.14 -7.82 -48.26
N ALA A 12 1.74 -7.09 -49.20
CA ALA A 12 2.75 -6.08 -48.86
C ALA A 12 2.16 -4.92 -48.05
N LEU A 13 0.95 -4.51 -48.34
CA LEU A 13 0.25 -3.47 -47.59
C LEU A 13 -0.11 -3.95 -46.19
N ALA A 14 -0.56 -5.19 -46.03
CA ALA A 14 -0.86 -5.77 -44.73
C ALA A 14 0.40 -5.89 -43.84
N LEU A 15 1.55 -6.22 -44.44
CA LEU A 15 2.83 -6.26 -43.75
C LEU A 15 3.28 -4.88 -43.26
N LEU A 16 3.04 -3.83 -44.02
CA LEU A 16 3.34 -2.45 -43.63
C LEU A 16 2.49 -2.01 -42.42
N PHE A 17 1.21 -2.36 -42.37
CA PHE A 17 0.39 -2.10 -41.20
C PHE A 17 0.84 -2.89 -39.95
N ALA A 18 1.26 -4.14 -40.13
CA ALA A 18 1.77 -4.96 -39.05
C ALA A 18 3.14 -4.47 -38.52
N ALA A 19 3.88 -3.70 -39.32
CA ALA A 19 5.19 -3.16 -38.92
C ALA A 19 5.09 -1.85 -38.13
N VAL A 20 3.91 -1.22 -38.02
CA VAL A 20 3.71 -0.03 -37.20
C VAL A 20 3.72 -0.44 -35.72
N PRO A 21 4.73 -0.01 -34.92
CA PRO A 21 4.75 -0.40 -33.53
C PRO A 21 3.55 0.19 -32.79
N GLN A 22 2.82 -0.68 -32.10
CA GLN A 22 1.77 -0.25 -31.19
C GLN A 22 2.43 0.34 -29.93
N PRO A 23 1.91 1.46 -29.41
CA PRO A 23 2.43 1.97 -28.15
C PRO A 23 2.15 0.95 -27.05
N VAL A 24 3.22 0.44 -26.43
CA VAL A 24 3.13 -0.45 -25.29
C VAL A 24 3.14 0.43 -24.05
N MET A 25 2.04 0.40 -23.31
CA MET A 25 2.00 1.06 -22.01
C MET A 25 2.88 0.28 -21.04
N ALA A 26 3.79 0.97 -20.37
CA ALA A 26 4.59 0.37 -19.31
C ALA A 26 3.64 -0.11 -18.20
N ALA A 27 3.92 -1.30 -17.67
CA ALA A 27 3.22 -1.80 -16.51
C ALA A 27 3.48 -0.87 -15.31
N ASN A 28 2.51 -0.75 -14.41
CA ASN A 28 2.69 -0.02 -13.16
C ASN A 28 3.82 -0.65 -12.35
N SER A 29 4.53 0.17 -11.62
CA SER A 29 5.46 -0.29 -10.60
C SER A 29 4.70 -1.10 -9.55
N GLN A 30 5.39 -2.06 -8.95
CA GLN A 30 4.81 -2.96 -7.96
C GLN A 30 5.60 -2.90 -6.67
N MET A 31 4.90 -3.05 -5.55
CA MET A 31 5.52 -3.23 -4.24
C MET A 31 4.71 -4.20 -3.40
N ASN A 32 5.33 -4.71 -2.36
CA ASN A 32 4.68 -5.56 -1.37
C ASN A 32 4.49 -4.78 -0.06
N LEU A 33 3.36 -5.01 0.59
CA LEU A 33 3.06 -4.44 1.89
C LEU A 33 2.61 -5.56 2.82
N THR A 34 3.38 -5.78 3.88
CA THR A 34 2.99 -6.71 4.93
C THR A 34 2.26 -5.94 6.02
N VAL A 35 1.04 -6.38 6.31
CA VAL A 35 0.24 -5.87 7.42
C VAL A 35 0.54 -6.75 8.63
N GLY A 36 1.45 -6.31 9.48
CA GLY A 36 1.83 -7.04 10.69
C GLY A 36 0.83 -6.78 11.80
N THR A 37 0.10 -7.81 12.21
CA THR A 37 -0.92 -7.73 13.28
C THR A 37 -0.44 -8.38 14.56
N THR A 38 -1.12 -8.10 15.66
CA THR A 38 -0.88 -8.72 16.98
C THR A 38 -2.09 -9.53 17.37
N ASN A 39 -2.01 -10.84 17.20
CA ASN A 39 -3.09 -11.76 17.57
C ASN A 39 -2.99 -12.18 19.05
N ASP A 40 -3.99 -12.87 19.54
CA ASP A 40 -4.02 -13.48 20.88
C ASP A 40 -3.80 -12.46 21.99
N ALA A 41 -4.52 -11.36 21.94
CA ALA A 41 -4.44 -10.31 22.94
C ALA A 41 -5.38 -10.56 24.10
N LYS A 42 -5.02 -10.00 25.25
CA LYS A 42 -5.85 -9.94 26.46
C LYS A 42 -6.32 -8.50 26.65
N ALA A 43 -7.43 -8.33 27.35
CA ALA A 43 -7.91 -7.00 27.72
C ALA A 43 -6.80 -6.24 28.49
N GLY A 44 -6.54 -5.00 28.06
CA GLY A 44 -5.50 -4.15 28.63
C GLY A 44 -4.18 -4.20 27.90
N ASP A 45 -3.95 -5.16 26.99
CA ASP A 45 -2.70 -5.24 26.23
C ASP A 45 -2.55 -4.06 25.27
N THR A 46 -1.31 -3.62 25.11
CA THR A 46 -0.92 -2.71 24.03
C THR A 46 -0.56 -3.54 22.81
N VAL A 47 -1.23 -3.28 21.71
CA VAL A 47 -1.09 -4.07 20.48
C VAL A 47 -0.80 -3.15 19.29
N THR A 48 -0.11 -3.66 18.29
CA THR A 48 0.30 -2.85 17.15
C THR A 48 -0.07 -3.48 15.83
N VAL A 49 -0.29 -2.61 14.84
CA VAL A 49 -0.31 -2.95 13.42
C VAL A 49 0.90 -2.28 12.78
N ARG A 50 1.74 -3.04 12.13
CA ARG A 50 2.90 -2.53 11.40
C ARG A 50 2.68 -2.67 9.90
N LEU A 51 2.90 -1.58 9.18
CA LEU A 51 2.84 -1.56 7.73
C LEU A 51 4.27 -1.65 7.20
N VAL A 52 4.67 -2.83 6.76
CA VAL A 52 6.05 -3.11 6.35
C VAL A 52 6.12 -3.14 4.83
N GLY A 53 6.82 -2.18 4.25
CA GLY A 53 7.05 -2.11 2.80
C GLY A 53 8.25 -2.93 2.37
N SER A 54 8.13 -3.61 1.24
CA SER A 54 9.22 -4.29 0.56
C SER A 54 9.08 -4.18 -0.95
N ASN A 55 10.20 -4.36 -1.67
CA ASN A 55 10.29 -4.12 -3.11
C ASN A 55 9.80 -2.71 -3.47
N ASN A 56 10.17 -1.73 -2.66
CA ASN A 56 9.72 -0.35 -2.81
C ASN A 56 10.33 0.29 -4.07
N PRO A 57 9.51 0.67 -5.07
CA PRO A 57 10.01 1.26 -6.31
C PRO A 57 10.38 2.75 -6.18
N GLY A 58 10.12 3.35 -5.03
CA GLY A 58 10.20 4.79 -4.83
C GLY A 58 8.82 5.44 -4.86
N LEU A 59 8.43 6.08 -3.77
CA LEU A 59 7.09 6.62 -3.58
C LEU A 59 7.10 8.13 -3.44
N SER A 60 6.08 8.78 -3.99
CA SER A 60 5.75 10.19 -3.76
C SER A 60 4.56 10.36 -2.83
N THR A 61 3.62 9.40 -2.84
CA THR A 61 2.48 9.39 -1.91
C THR A 61 2.21 7.97 -1.42
N PHE A 62 1.72 7.89 -0.20
CA PHE A 62 1.22 6.65 0.39
C PHE A 62 -0.04 6.97 1.18
N ALA A 63 -1.15 6.35 0.84
CA ALA A 63 -2.39 6.49 1.57
C ALA A 63 -3.07 5.13 1.72
N ALA A 64 -3.50 4.84 2.94
CA ALA A 64 -4.19 3.61 3.29
C ALA A 64 -5.25 3.90 4.34
N ARG A 65 -6.22 3.00 4.43
CA ARG A 65 -7.28 3.05 5.42
C ARG A 65 -7.21 1.80 6.28
N LEU A 66 -7.07 1.98 7.58
CA LEU A 66 -7.08 0.91 8.55
C LEU A 66 -8.41 0.93 9.30
N ALA A 67 -9.31 0.03 8.93
CA ALA A 67 -10.55 -0.19 9.65
C ALA A 67 -10.30 -1.07 10.87
N TYR A 68 -10.99 -0.82 11.96
CA TYR A 68 -10.85 -1.60 13.18
C TYR A 68 -12.17 -1.66 13.94
N ASP A 69 -12.34 -2.71 14.75
CA ASP A 69 -13.49 -2.87 15.62
C ASP A 69 -13.22 -2.11 16.93
N ASP A 70 -13.93 -1.00 17.12
CA ASP A 70 -13.75 -0.14 18.30
C ASP A 70 -14.38 -0.70 19.58
N SER A 71 -15.13 -1.79 19.48
CA SER A 71 -15.56 -2.53 20.67
C SER A 71 -14.40 -3.31 21.30
N ASP A 72 -13.41 -3.71 20.49
CA ASP A 72 -12.26 -4.49 20.93
C ASP A 72 -10.96 -3.66 21.02
N LEU A 73 -10.85 -2.59 20.25
CA LEU A 73 -9.62 -1.80 20.14
C LEU A 73 -9.89 -0.32 20.39
N GLU A 74 -9.01 0.29 21.17
CA GLU A 74 -8.95 1.74 21.37
C GLU A 74 -7.69 2.27 20.68
N TYR A 75 -7.84 3.23 19.79
CA TYR A 75 -6.71 3.84 19.11
C TYR A 75 -5.87 4.68 20.09
N VAL A 76 -4.55 4.49 20.08
CA VAL A 76 -3.60 5.21 20.92
C VAL A 76 -2.80 6.22 20.13
N GLY A 77 -2.23 5.80 19.00
CA GLY A 77 -1.40 6.69 18.20
C GLY A 77 -0.73 5.99 17.03
N THR A 78 -0.08 6.78 16.19
CA THR A 78 0.65 6.29 15.03
C THR A 78 2.06 6.87 15.04
N THR A 79 3.04 6.02 14.76
CA THR A 79 4.43 6.40 14.57
C THR A 79 4.82 6.10 13.13
N TRP A 80 5.30 7.10 12.41
CA TRP A 80 5.84 6.92 11.07
C TRP A 80 7.33 6.58 11.13
N ALA A 81 7.83 5.93 10.08
CA ALA A 81 9.26 5.66 9.95
C ALA A 81 10.07 6.94 10.17
N ASN A 82 11.20 6.83 10.86
CA ASN A 82 12.04 7.99 11.12
C ASN A 82 12.54 8.68 9.85
N THR A 83 12.79 7.92 8.80
CA THR A 83 13.15 8.43 7.46
C THR A 83 12.04 9.29 6.83
N ILE A 84 10.80 9.11 7.27
CA ILE A 84 9.66 9.94 6.86
C ILE A 84 9.48 11.11 7.81
N SER A 85 9.40 10.86 9.11
CA SER A 85 9.09 11.89 10.12
C SER A 85 10.21 12.90 10.31
N SER A 86 11.46 12.55 10.00
CA SER A 86 12.60 13.46 10.13
C SER A 86 12.72 14.48 8.99
N ASP A 87 12.03 14.29 7.89
CA ASP A 87 12.01 15.26 6.79
C ASP A 87 10.84 16.23 6.97
N SER A 88 11.15 17.48 7.31
CA SER A 88 10.13 18.51 7.54
C SER A 88 9.33 18.88 6.30
N GLY A 89 9.80 18.52 5.11
CA GLY A 89 9.07 18.70 3.85
C GLY A 89 7.99 17.64 3.62
N ASN A 90 8.00 16.55 4.38
CA ASN A 90 6.97 15.54 4.33
C ASN A 90 5.72 15.97 5.09
N ILE A 91 4.56 15.50 4.64
CA ILE A 91 3.29 15.70 5.33
C ILE A 91 2.74 14.34 5.70
N GLU A 92 2.56 14.08 6.98
CA GLU A 92 1.95 12.87 7.50
C GLU A 92 0.63 13.23 8.18
N LEU A 93 -0.43 12.50 7.84
CA LEU A 93 -1.76 12.73 8.41
C LEU A 93 -2.35 11.39 8.87
N VAL A 94 -2.98 11.43 10.03
CA VAL A 94 -3.79 10.32 10.53
C VAL A 94 -5.14 10.90 10.92
N SER A 95 -6.19 10.50 10.20
CA SER A 95 -7.54 11.06 10.40
C SER A 95 -8.50 9.95 10.79
N PRO A 96 -9.06 9.99 12.02
CA PRO A 96 -10.12 9.08 12.40
C PRO A 96 -11.38 9.36 11.58
N VAL A 97 -12.03 8.32 11.10
CA VAL A 97 -13.27 8.39 10.34
C VAL A 97 -14.24 7.34 10.82
N THR A 98 -15.55 7.64 10.71
CA THR A 98 -16.61 6.67 10.95
C THR A 98 -17.44 6.58 9.68
N GLU A 99 -17.62 5.38 9.17
CA GLU A 99 -18.38 5.12 7.95
C GLU A 99 -19.16 3.82 8.14
N ASN A 100 -20.48 3.88 7.99
CA ASN A 100 -21.38 2.74 8.17
C ASN A 100 -21.18 2.05 9.53
N ASN A 101 -21.05 2.82 10.60
CA ASN A 101 -20.76 2.36 11.97
C ASN A 101 -19.40 1.66 12.12
N GLN A 102 -18.55 1.74 11.12
CA GLN A 102 -17.19 1.19 11.15
C GLN A 102 -16.19 2.30 11.43
N GLN A 103 -15.38 2.14 12.46
CA GLN A 103 -14.26 3.02 12.76
C GLN A 103 -13.09 2.71 11.86
N ALA A 104 -12.41 3.73 11.37
CA ALA A 104 -11.20 3.58 10.60
C ALA A 104 -10.25 4.76 10.81
N LEU A 105 -9.00 4.55 10.45
CA LEU A 105 -7.97 5.58 10.39
C LEU A 105 -7.57 5.75 8.93
N ASN A 106 -7.65 6.96 8.41
CA ASN A 106 -7.03 7.29 7.13
C ASN A 106 -5.58 7.71 7.41
N LEU A 107 -4.65 6.93 6.89
CA LEU A 107 -3.22 7.16 6.99
C LEU A 107 -2.73 7.71 5.67
N SER A 108 -2.05 8.85 5.68
CA SER A 108 -1.61 9.51 4.46
C SER A 108 -0.24 10.13 4.66
N ALA A 109 0.65 9.89 3.71
CA ALA A 109 1.96 10.54 3.66
C ALA A 109 2.16 11.13 2.27
N ILE A 110 2.49 12.42 2.23
CA ILE A 110 2.91 13.13 1.02
C ILE A 110 4.40 13.41 1.18
N LEU A 111 5.20 12.87 0.29
CA LEU A 111 6.63 12.76 0.47
C LEU A 111 7.36 13.80 -0.37
N ASN A 112 8.20 14.60 0.28
CA ASN A 112 8.98 15.67 -0.35
C ASN A 112 10.03 15.12 -1.32
N LYS A 113 10.68 14.02 -0.90
CA LYS A 113 11.67 13.29 -1.70
C LYS A 113 11.15 11.90 -1.96
N THR A 114 11.60 11.28 -3.06
CA THR A 114 11.25 9.89 -3.35
C THR A 114 11.65 9.00 -2.19
N TYR A 115 10.68 8.29 -1.64
CA TYR A 115 10.87 7.37 -0.52
C TYR A 115 11.05 5.96 -1.05
N SER A 116 12.24 5.39 -0.88
CA SER A 116 12.61 4.08 -1.45
C SER A 116 13.00 3.06 -0.38
N GLN A 117 12.76 3.33 0.88
CA GLN A 117 13.15 2.43 1.96
C GLN A 117 12.25 1.20 2.02
N ASN A 118 12.85 0.05 2.36
CA ASN A 118 12.15 -1.20 2.65
C ASN A 118 12.19 -1.39 4.16
N GLU A 119 11.12 -0.97 4.82
CA GLU A 119 11.07 -0.87 6.28
C GLU A 119 9.63 -0.80 6.75
N THR A 120 9.42 -0.71 8.05
CA THR A 120 8.12 -0.36 8.62
C THR A 120 7.83 1.10 8.30
N ILE A 121 6.85 1.33 7.44
CA ILE A 121 6.42 2.68 7.01
C ILE A 121 5.72 3.40 8.17
N ALA A 122 4.83 2.68 8.84
CA ALA A 122 4.06 3.20 9.97
C ALA A 122 3.72 2.07 10.95
N THR A 123 3.63 2.43 12.23
CA THR A 123 3.15 1.56 13.29
C THR A 123 1.95 2.22 13.94
N VAL A 124 0.82 1.53 13.93
CA VAL A 124 -0.42 1.99 14.57
C VAL A 124 -0.59 1.23 15.87
N THR A 125 -0.74 1.96 16.96
CA THR A 125 -0.84 1.40 18.30
C THR A 125 -2.26 1.51 18.80
N PHE A 126 -2.76 0.40 19.34
CA PHE A 126 -4.07 0.28 19.99
C PHE A 126 -3.90 -0.30 21.39
N LYS A 127 -4.92 -0.10 22.20
CA LYS A 127 -5.11 -0.83 23.43
C LYS A 127 -6.27 -1.80 23.26
N ALA A 128 -6.05 -3.07 23.60
CA ALA A 128 -7.13 -4.06 23.57
C ALA A 128 -8.11 -3.80 24.71
N LYS A 129 -9.37 -3.55 24.38
CA LYS A 129 -10.44 -3.35 25.35
C LYS A 129 -11.00 -4.69 25.82
N ASN A 130 -10.99 -5.67 24.91
CA ASN A 130 -11.43 -7.03 25.14
C ASN A 130 -10.37 -7.98 24.59
N ALA A 131 -10.36 -9.21 25.11
CA ALA A 131 -9.54 -10.28 24.55
C ALA A 131 -10.02 -10.63 23.14
N TYR A 132 -9.10 -10.98 22.27
CA TYR A 132 -9.40 -11.47 20.91
C TYR A 132 -8.35 -12.49 20.49
N THR A 133 -8.70 -13.34 19.55
CA THR A 133 -7.78 -14.30 18.94
C THR A 133 -7.12 -13.71 17.70
N THR A 134 -7.92 -13.22 16.77
CA THR A 134 -7.46 -12.55 15.56
C THR A 134 -7.70 -11.06 15.70
N MET A 135 -6.67 -10.26 15.44
CA MET A 135 -6.79 -8.81 15.55
C MET A 135 -7.85 -8.28 14.57
N PRO A 136 -8.87 -7.58 15.06
CA PRO A 136 -10.00 -7.15 14.23
C PRO A 136 -9.68 -5.85 13.49
N VAL A 137 -8.79 -5.93 12.51
CA VAL A 137 -8.38 -4.81 11.64
C VAL A 137 -8.40 -5.25 10.19
N THR A 138 -8.65 -4.29 9.30
CA THR A 138 -8.61 -4.51 7.85
C THR A 138 -7.94 -3.30 7.19
N LEU A 139 -6.87 -3.54 6.43
CA LEU A 139 -6.20 -2.49 5.69
C LEU A 139 -6.68 -2.47 4.24
N THR A 140 -7.03 -1.29 3.76
CA THR A 140 -7.30 -1.03 2.35
C THR A 140 -6.31 0.01 1.85
N VAL A 141 -5.51 -0.33 0.85
CA VAL A 141 -4.61 0.63 0.20
C VAL A 141 -5.45 1.55 -0.67
N ARG A 142 -5.29 2.86 -0.51
CA ARG A 142 -6.09 3.88 -1.19
C ARG A 142 -5.35 4.50 -2.36
N GLU A 143 -4.15 5.03 -2.11
CA GLU A 143 -3.38 5.71 -3.13
C GLU A 143 -1.90 5.55 -2.81
N VAL A 144 -1.18 4.91 -3.73
CA VAL A 144 0.26 4.81 -3.67
C VAL A 144 0.79 5.18 -5.04
N THR A 145 1.64 6.20 -5.10
CA THR A 145 2.19 6.70 -6.36
C THR A 145 3.71 6.72 -6.32
N ASP A 146 4.31 6.53 -7.48
CA ASP A 146 5.77 6.58 -7.64
C ASP A 146 6.28 8.03 -7.82
N ALA A 147 7.58 8.18 -8.11
CA ALA A 147 8.22 9.49 -8.27
C ALA A 147 7.62 10.32 -9.42
N SER A 148 6.97 9.70 -10.39
CA SER A 148 6.28 10.36 -11.50
C SER A 148 4.78 10.50 -11.28
N TYR A 149 4.31 10.22 -10.06
CA TYR A 149 2.90 10.22 -9.66
C TYR A 149 2.05 9.20 -10.41
N ASN A 150 2.67 8.14 -10.95
CA ASN A 150 1.95 7.01 -11.51
C ASN A 150 1.52 6.04 -10.39
N PRO A 151 0.37 5.37 -10.53
CA PRO A 151 -0.06 4.41 -9.54
C PRO A 151 0.96 3.27 -9.37
N VAL A 152 1.16 2.86 -8.12
CA VAL A 152 1.93 1.68 -7.75
C VAL A 152 0.94 0.58 -7.40
N THR A 153 1.10 -0.61 -7.98
CA THR A 153 0.32 -1.78 -7.62
C THR A 153 0.88 -2.36 -6.33
N VAL A 154 0.07 -2.42 -5.28
CA VAL A 154 0.48 -2.91 -3.96
C VAL A 154 -0.16 -4.26 -3.69
N THR A 155 0.67 -5.27 -3.44
CA THR A 155 0.21 -6.57 -2.97
C THR A 155 0.32 -6.60 -1.45
N THR A 156 -0.80 -6.83 -0.77
CA THR A 156 -0.86 -6.86 0.70
C THR A 156 -0.94 -8.29 1.22
N VAL A 157 -0.21 -8.56 2.30
CA VAL A 157 -0.25 -9.84 3.03
C VAL A 157 -0.40 -9.51 4.51
N VAL A 158 -1.28 -10.23 5.19
CA VAL A 158 -1.43 -10.12 6.65
C VAL A 158 -0.56 -11.16 7.31
N ASP A 159 0.28 -10.73 8.25
CA ASP A 159 1.23 -11.60 8.96
C ASP A 159 1.28 -11.20 10.43
N ALA A 160 0.74 -12.04 11.30
CA ALA A 160 0.72 -11.80 12.74
C ALA A 160 2.12 -11.74 13.36
N SER A 161 3.10 -12.46 12.81
CA SER A 161 4.46 -12.45 13.34
C SER A 161 5.18 -11.11 13.09
N ALA A 162 4.82 -10.39 12.03
CA ALA A 162 5.42 -9.11 11.68
C ALA A 162 4.82 -7.93 12.47
N GLY A 163 3.70 -8.13 13.16
CA GLY A 163 3.07 -7.08 14.01
C GLY A 163 3.69 -6.95 15.37
N GLN A 164 4.34 -8.00 15.85
CA GLN A 164 4.89 -8.05 17.19
C GLN A 164 6.28 -7.40 17.24
N THR A 165 6.51 -6.58 18.26
CA THR A 165 7.85 -6.12 18.57
C THR A 165 8.60 -7.30 19.16
N GLN A 166 9.77 -7.63 18.61
CA GLN A 166 10.60 -8.63 19.24
C GLN A 166 11.06 -8.10 20.59
N SER A 167 10.61 -8.75 21.65
CA SER A 167 11.09 -8.42 22.98
C SER A 167 12.55 -8.85 23.12
N GLN A 168 13.32 -8.00 23.67
CA GLN A 168 14.71 -8.25 24.00
C GLN A 168 14.84 -8.92 25.35
#